data_bc2e9d4fc0b438c2d9eacdf31a8c753c
#
_entry.id   bc2e9d4fc0b438c2d9eacdf31a8c753c
#
_cell.length_a   1.000
_cell.length_b   1.000
_cell.length_c   1.000
_cell.angle_alpha   90.00
_cell.angle_beta   90.00
_cell.angle_gamma   90.00
#
_symmetry.space_group_name_H-M   'P 1'
#
loop_
_entity.id
_entity.type
_entity.pdbx_description
1 polymer ?
#
loop_
_entity_poly.entity_id
_entity_poly.type
_entity_poly.pdbx_seq_one_letter_code
_entity_poly.pdbx_strand_id
1 'polypeptide(L)'
;MNLTHKTMKTKQNVIKIVFCTKCGWLTRSTWMAQEILITLTNDIDSLSLVPSDGGRFEIWCNDQLIFSRAAERKFIEIKEIKVRIRNLIDPHRPLGHNDTIKKI
;
A
#
# COMPACT_ATOMS: atom_id res chain seq x y z
N MET A 1 4.47 27.17 13.85
CA MET A 1 4.02 25.90 14.38
C MET A 1 3.66 24.93 13.28
N ASN A 2 4.34 23.86 13.29
CA ASN A 2 4.08 22.86 12.27
C ASN A 2 2.77 22.14 12.46
N LEU A 3 2.24 22.18 13.64
CA LEU A 3 0.96 21.56 13.90
C LEU A 3 -0.15 22.12 13.03
N THR A 4 -0.09 23.43 12.79
CA THR A 4 -1.08 24.06 11.94
C THR A 4 -1.02 23.45 10.54
N HIS A 5 0.18 23.29 10.02
CA HIS A 5 0.36 22.70 8.71
C HIS A 5 -0.21 21.29 8.68
N LYS A 6 0.09 20.52 9.70
CA LYS A 6 -0.38 19.15 9.79
C LYS A 6 -1.90 19.09 9.85
N THR A 7 -2.48 19.96 10.62
CA THR A 7 -3.93 19.95 10.78
C THR A 7 -4.69 20.39 9.53
N MET A 8 -3.98 21.00 8.58
CA MET A 8 -4.61 21.40 7.34
C MET A 8 -4.83 20.22 6.39
N LYS A 9 -4.25 19.10 6.68
CA LYS A 9 -4.40 17.94 5.85
C LYS A 9 -5.83 17.41 5.96
N THR A 10 -6.49 17.24 4.82
CA THR A 10 -7.89 16.83 4.81
C THR A 10 -8.06 15.33 4.88
N LYS A 11 -7.02 14.58 4.56
CA LYS A 11 -7.09 13.12 4.57
C LYS A 11 -5.87 12.54 5.25
N GLN A 12 -6.08 11.42 5.90
CA GLN A 12 -4.98 10.63 6.44
C GLN A 12 -5.06 9.26 5.83
N ASN A 13 -4.05 8.93 5.06
CA ASN A 13 -4.01 7.63 4.40
C ASN A 13 -2.98 6.76 5.07
N VAL A 14 -3.45 5.66 5.62
CA VAL A 14 -2.64 4.75 6.42
C VAL A 14 -2.60 3.40 5.74
N ILE A 15 -1.40 2.92 5.48
CA ILE A 15 -1.19 1.63 4.85
C ILE A 15 -0.65 0.65 5.89
N LYS A 16 -1.16 -0.57 5.83
CA LYS A 16 -0.66 -1.67 6.66
C LYS A 16 -0.33 -2.85 5.78
N ILE A 17 0.85 -3.41 5.96
CA ILE A 17 1.21 -4.67 5.32
C ILE A 17 1.35 -5.70 6.43
N VAL A 18 0.44 -6.67 6.45
CA VAL A 18 0.41 -7.75 7.42
C VAL A 18 1.07 -8.96 6.79
N PHE A 19 2.10 -9.50 7.41
CA PHE A 19 2.86 -10.57 6.80
C PHE A 19 3.20 -11.67 7.77
N CYS A 20 3.18 -12.89 7.26
CA CYS A 20 3.56 -14.07 8.05
C CYS A 20 5.07 -14.08 8.24
N THR A 21 5.51 -14.09 9.49
CA THR A 21 6.95 -14.04 9.78
C THR A 21 7.65 -15.36 9.45
N LYS A 22 6.94 -16.46 9.54
CA LYS A 22 7.52 -17.78 9.30
C LYS A 22 7.55 -18.16 7.84
N CYS A 23 6.95 -17.35 7.00
CA CYS A 23 6.87 -17.64 5.56
C CYS A 23 7.97 -16.99 4.75
N GLY A 24 8.87 -16.25 5.41
CA GLY A 24 9.97 -15.60 4.71
C GLY A 24 9.55 -14.38 3.91
N TRP A 25 8.46 -13.74 4.29
CA TRP A 25 7.92 -12.63 3.50
C TRP A 25 8.32 -11.25 4.01
N LEU A 26 9.24 -11.17 4.95
CA LEU A 26 9.69 -9.87 5.44
C LEU A 26 10.35 -9.06 4.33
N THR A 27 11.22 -9.68 3.57
CA THR A 27 11.91 -8.98 2.48
C THR A 27 10.92 -8.46 1.45
N ARG A 28 9.93 -9.29 1.11
CA ARG A 28 8.89 -8.87 0.17
C ARG A 28 8.12 -7.68 0.73
N SER A 29 7.79 -7.75 2.01
CA SER A 29 7.02 -6.69 2.66
C SER A 29 7.77 -5.38 2.71
N THR A 30 9.06 -5.44 3.07
CA THR A 30 9.86 -4.22 3.13
C THR A 30 10.07 -3.62 1.75
N TRP A 31 10.28 -4.47 0.75
CA TRP A 31 10.43 -3.98 -0.61
C TRP A 31 9.15 -3.32 -1.10
N MET A 32 8.00 -3.94 -0.86
CA MET A 32 6.73 -3.36 -1.26
C MET A 32 6.46 -2.04 -0.55
N ALA A 33 6.80 -1.97 0.74
CA ALA A 33 6.65 -0.74 1.49
C ALA A 33 7.45 0.38 0.85
N GLN A 34 8.69 0.09 0.48
CA GLN A 34 9.55 1.07 -0.16
C GLN A 34 8.96 1.53 -1.48
N GLU A 35 8.49 0.59 -2.29
CA GLU A 35 7.91 0.91 -3.59
C GLU A 35 6.67 1.78 -3.46
N ILE A 36 5.82 1.44 -2.52
CA ILE A 36 4.59 2.21 -2.29
C ILE A 36 4.95 3.63 -1.86
N LEU A 37 5.89 3.77 -0.94
CA LEU A 37 6.28 5.07 -0.43
C LEU A 37 6.97 5.92 -1.49
N ILE A 38 7.79 5.31 -2.35
CA ILE A 38 8.44 6.06 -3.41
C ILE A 38 7.41 6.69 -4.33
N THR A 39 6.38 5.94 -4.67
CA THR A 39 5.39 6.41 -5.64
C THR A 39 4.35 7.34 -5.01
N LEU A 40 3.93 7.05 -3.79
CA LEU A 40 2.80 7.71 -3.17
C LEU A 40 3.19 8.48 -1.91
N THR A 41 4.43 8.91 -1.83
CA THR A 41 4.96 9.51 -0.61
C THR A 41 4.17 10.74 -0.16
N ASN A 42 3.65 11.50 -1.10
CA ASN A 42 2.92 12.72 -0.77
C ASN A 42 1.45 12.46 -0.43
N ASP A 43 1.01 11.22 -0.58
CA ASP A 43 -0.39 10.86 -0.36
C ASP A 43 -0.58 9.99 0.87
N ILE A 44 0.48 9.43 1.39
CA ILE A 44 0.42 8.47 2.49
C ILE A 44 0.98 9.11 3.74
N ASP A 45 0.24 9.02 4.83
CA ASP A 45 0.67 9.55 6.12
C ASP A 45 1.57 8.57 6.85
N SER A 46 1.29 7.31 6.74
CA SER A 46 2.10 6.29 7.40
C SER A 46 1.92 4.95 6.73
N LEU A 47 2.94 4.13 6.87
CA LEU A 47 2.89 2.75 6.41
C LEU A 47 3.55 1.90 7.48
N SER A 48 2.88 0.85 7.91
CA SER A 48 3.41 -0.03 8.93
C SER A 48 3.52 -1.45 8.42
N LEU A 49 4.51 -2.15 8.95
CA LEU A 49 4.70 -3.58 8.71
C LEU A 49 4.25 -4.31 9.96
N VAL A 50 3.29 -5.21 9.82
CA VAL A 50 2.66 -5.87 10.95
C VAL A 50 2.98 -7.36 10.90
N PRO A 51 3.84 -7.84 11.80
CA PRO A 51 4.16 -9.26 11.86
C PRO A 51 2.93 -10.08 12.23
N SER A 52 2.77 -11.22 11.59
CA SER A 52 1.64 -12.09 11.83
C SER A 52 2.10 -13.54 11.63
N ASP A 53 1.14 -14.43 11.49
CA ASP A 53 1.43 -15.84 11.27
C ASP A 53 0.37 -16.42 10.34
N GLY A 54 0.35 -17.77 10.22
CA GLY A 54 -0.70 -18.45 9.48
C GLY A 54 -0.72 -18.20 7.99
N GLY A 55 0.40 -17.78 7.43
CA GLY A 55 0.48 -17.56 5.99
C GLY A 55 -0.20 -16.29 5.52
N ARG A 56 -0.47 -15.36 6.41
CA ARG A 56 -1.11 -14.12 6.03
C ARG A 56 -0.17 -13.22 5.25
N PHE A 57 -0.70 -12.62 4.20
CA PHE A 57 -0.07 -11.50 3.52
C PHE A 57 -1.19 -10.64 3.00
N GLU A 58 -1.39 -9.50 3.64
CA GLU A 58 -2.49 -8.61 3.35
C GLU A 58 -2.02 -7.18 3.31
N ILE A 59 -2.60 -6.41 2.43
CA ILE A 59 -2.32 -4.98 2.37
C ILE A 59 -3.64 -4.24 2.61
N TRP A 60 -3.62 -3.37 3.59
CA TRP A 60 -4.79 -2.60 4.01
C TRP A 60 -4.53 -1.13 3.79
N CYS A 61 -5.53 -0.42 3.35
CA CYS A 61 -5.47 1.03 3.21
C CYS A 61 -6.71 1.61 3.85
N ASN A 62 -6.50 2.43 4.87
CA ASN A 62 -7.61 3.08 5.58
C ASN A 62 -8.66 2.07 6.02
N ASP A 63 -8.19 0.95 6.57
CA ASP A 63 -9.04 -0.12 7.08
C ASP A 63 -9.82 -0.88 6.01
N GLN A 64 -9.46 -0.69 4.74
CA GLN A 64 -10.03 -1.48 3.66
C GLN A 64 -8.97 -2.43 3.13
N LEU A 65 -9.37 -3.67 2.94
CA LEU A 65 -8.46 -4.70 2.42
C LEU A 65 -8.27 -4.47 0.92
N ILE A 66 -7.02 -4.21 0.52
CA ILE A 66 -6.69 -3.98 -0.88
C ILE A 66 -6.22 -5.26 -1.53
N PHE A 67 -5.51 -6.06 -0.79
CA PHE A 67 -4.94 -7.30 -1.33
C PHE A 67 -4.85 -8.32 -0.22
N SER A 68 -5.22 -9.56 -0.55
CA SER A 68 -5.05 -10.72 0.32
C SER A 68 -4.53 -11.86 -0.51
N ARG A 69 -3.33 -12.34 -0.18
CA ARG A 69 -2.77 -13.48 -0.89
C ARG A 69 -3.64 -14.71 -0.75
N ALA A 70 -4.23 -14.89 0.42
CA ALA A 70 -5.10 -16.05 0.64
C ALA A 70 -6.32 -16.00 -0.25
N ALA A 71 -6.91 -14.82 -0.40
CA ALA A 71 -8.10 -14.67 -1.22
C ALA A 71 -7.79 -14.76 -2.70
N GLU A 72 -6.69 -14.17 -3.15
CA GLU A 72 -6.34 -14.14 -4.56
C GLU A 72 -5.46 -15.30 -4.99
N ARG A 73 -4.92 -16.03 -4.00
CA ARG A 73 -4.13 -17.24 -4.22
C ARG A 73 -2.83 -17.02 -4.97
N LYS A 74 -2.34 -15.79 -4.95
CA LYS A 74 -1.08 -15.45 -5.61
C LYS A 74 -0.64 -14.09 -5.12
N PHE A 75 0.63 -13.77 -5.40
CA PHE A 75 1.10 -12.41 -5.26
C PHE A 75 0.85 -11.70 -6.58
N ILE A 76 0.50 -10.43 -6.49
CA ILE A 76 0.32 -9.60 -7.67
C ILE A 76 1.47 -8.61 -7.76
N GLU A 77 1.63 -8.01 -8.92
CA GLU A 77 2.73 -7.08 -9.13
C GLU A 77 2.54 -5.80 -8.35
N ILE A 78 3.66 -5.20 -7.99
CA ILE A 78 3.61 -3.97 -7.20
C ILE A 78 2.86 -2.86 -7.93
N LYS A 79 2.92 -2.85 -9.25
CA LYS A 79 2.19 -1.85 -10.03
C LYS A 79 0.70 -1.94 -9.76
N GLU A 80 0.19 -3.16 -9.68
CA GLU A 80 -1.23 -3.36 -9.41
C GLU A 80 -1.59 -2.91 -8.00
N ILE A 81 -0.71 -3.16 -7.05
CA ILE A 81 -0.92 -2.70 -5.67
C ILE A 81 -1.02 -1.17 -5.64
N LYS A 82 -0.09 -0.50 -6.32
CA LYS A 82 -0.08 0.96 -6.36
C LYS A 82 -1.37 1.50 -6.97
N VAL A 83 -1.85 0.85 -8.03
CA VAL A 83 -3.09 1.27 -8.68
C VAL A 83 -4.28 1.10 -7.73
N ARG A 84 -4.33 -0.01 -7.02
CA ARG A 84 -5.43 -0.24 -6.08
C ARG A 84 -5.45 0.79 -4.97
N ILE A 85 -4.28 1.15 -4.46
CA ILE A 85 -4.19 2.19 -3.43
C ILE A 85 -4.64 3.52 -4.01
N ARG A 86 -4.10 3.90 -5.16
CA ARG A 86 -4.45 5.15 -5.81
C ARG A 86 -5.94 5.25 -6.06
N ASN A 87 -6.54 4.17 -6.53
CA ASN A 87 -7.97 4.17 -6.82
C ASN A 87 -8.81 4.41 -5.57
N LEU A 88 -8.31 4.00 -4.42
CA LEU A 88 -9.04 4.19 -3.18
C LEU A 88 -8.89 5.61 -2.65
N ILE A 89 -7.70 6.17 -2.72
CA ILE A 89 -7.43 7.45 -2.07
C ILE A 89 -7.59 8.64 -2.99
N ASP A 90 -7.35 8.45 -4.29
CA ASP A 90 -7.47 9.55 -5.25
C ASP A 90 -7.52 8.97 -6.66
N PRO A 91 -8.71 8.57 -7.12
CA PRO A 91 -8.83 7.88 -8.40
C PRO A 91 -8.35 8.66 -9.60
N HIS A 92 -8.27 9.98 -9.48
CA HIS A 92 -7.89 10.82 -10.63
C HIS A 92 -6.40 11.10 -10.67
N ARG A 93 -5.65 10.66 -9.66
CA ARG A 93 -4.23 10.95 -9.64
C ARG A 93 -3.47 10.03 -10.58
N PRO A 94 -2.68 10.59 -11.50
CA PRO A 94 -1.89 9.75 -12.39
C PRO A 94 -0.71 9.11 -11.67
N LEU A 95 -0.33 7.93 -12.11
CA LEU A 95 0.82 7.20 -11.58
C LEU A 95 1.93 7.06 -12.60
N GLY A 96 1.92 7.89 -13.63
CA GLY A 96 2.96 7.85 -14.65
C GLY A 96 2.89 6.54 -15.43
N HIS A 97 4.02 5.88 -15.57
CA HIS A 97 4.07 4.67 -16.36
C HIS A 97 3.20 3.54 -15.83
N ASN A 98 2.88 3.57 -14.55
CA ASN A 98 1.99 2.56 -13.98
C ASN A 98 0.60 2.67 -14.57
N ASP A 99 0.13 3.90 -14.72
CA ASP A 99 -1.18 4.12 -15.33
C ASP A 99 -1.17 3.74 -16.81
N THR A 100 -0.09 4.06 -17.50
CA THR A 100 0.04 3.75 -18.89
C THR A 100 -0.09 2.27 -19.14
N ILE A 101 0.57 1.48 -18.31
CA ILE A 101 0.50 0.04 -18.43
C ILE A 101 -0.93 -0.43 -18.20
N LYS A 102 -1.61 0.18 -17.26
CA LYS A 102 -2.96 -0.20 -16.93
C LYS A 102 -3.92 0.00 -18.08
N LYS A 103 -3.68 1.00 -18.89
CA LYS A 103 -4.56 1.33 -19.99
C LYS A 103 -4.44 0.37 -21.16
N ILE A 104 -3.36 -0.34 -21.23
CA ILE A 104 -3.18 -1.30 -22.29
C ILE A 104 -3.97 -2.55 -22.01
#